data_3e66e767764449d6125efce333981723
#
_entry.id   3e66e767764449d6125efce333981723
#
_cell.length_a   1.000
_cell.length_b   1.000
_cell.length_c   1.000
_cell.angle_alpha   90.00
_cell.angle_beta   90.00
_cell.angle_gamma   90.00
#
_symmetry.space_group_name_H-M   'P 1'
#
loop_
_entity.id
_entity.type
_entity.pdbx_description
1 polymer ?
#
loop_
_entity_poly.entity_id
_entity_poly.type
_entity_poly.pdbx_seq_one_letter_code
_entity_poly.pdbx_strand_id
1 'polypeptide(L)'
;MQNANTWFEIPVRDLAAAQRFYETLLGRPMRGTEDVGGEHMAVFAHDKPGAGGCLVQRPGHRPVPGGTLVYLDSAPSVQAALDRAQAAGGRVVTPRTLIAPGIGYFAHV
;
A
#
# COMPACT_ATOMS: atom_id res chain seq x y z
N MET A 1 7.22 -2.66 23.40
CA MET A 1 7.13 -2.26 21.97
C MET A 1 6.40 -3.36 21.22
N GLN A 2 5.27 -3.02 20.60
CA GLN A 2 4.45 -4.02 19.92
C GLN A 2 4.80 -4.16 18.43
N ASN A 3 5.16 -3.06 17.78
CA ASN A 3 5.46 -3.05 16.34
C ASN A 3 6.84 -2.44 16.11
N ALA A 4 7.54 -2.95 15.10
CA ALA A 4 8.85 -2.41 14.73
C ALA A 4 8.73 -1.03 14.06
N ASN A 5 7.60 -0.78 13.39
CA ASN A 5 7.33 0.52 12.76
C ASN A 5 6.11 1.18 13.39
N THR A 6 6.02 2.49 13.26
CA THR A 6 4.86 3.25 13.73
C THR A 6 4.06 3.84 12.58
N TRP A 7 4.72 4.11 11.45
CA TRP A 7 4.11 4.77 10.30
C TRP A 7 4.96 4.51 9.08
N PHE A 8 4.35 4.43 7.89
CA PHE A 8 5.08 4.39 6.64
C PHE A 8 4.49 5.39 5.65
N GLU A 9 5.32 5.84 4.69
CA GLU A 9 4.87 6.74 3.64
C GLU A 9 5.35 6.21 2.29
N ILE A 10 4.43 6.12 1.35
CA ILE A 10 4.72 5.73 -0.03
C ILE A 10 4.63 6.99 -0.89
N PRO A 11 5.75 7.45 -1.47
CA PRO A 11 5.70 8.62 -2.36
C PRO A 11 4.99 8.28 -3.66
N VAL A 12 4.17 9.21 -4.13
CA VAL A 12 3.45 9.06 -5.39
C VAL A 12 3.55 10.34 -6.20
N ARG A 13 3.39 10.22 -7.52
CA ARG A 13 3.42 11.37 -8.44
C ARG A 13 2.05 12.00 -8.60
N ASP A 14 1.01 11.19 -8.59
CA ASP A 14 -0.38 11.60 -8.75
C ASP A 14 -1.20 10.90 -7.65
N LEU A 15 -1.53 11.67 -6.63
CA LEU A 15 -2.20 11.12 -5.45
C LEU A 15 -3.56 10.51 -5.80
N ALA A 16 -4.35 11.20 -6.63
CA ALA A 16 -5.69 10.72 -6.98
C ALA A 16 -5.62 9.38 -7.74
N ALA A 17 -4.70 9.27 -8.70
CA ALA A 17 -4.52 8.03 -9.45
C ALA A 17 -4.00 6.90 -8.55
N ALA A 18 -3.04 7.18 -7.69
CA ALA A 18 -2.49 6.20 -6.76
C ALA A 18 -3.56 5.74 -5.76
N GLN A 19 -4.36 6.66 -5.24
CA GLN A 19 -5.44 6.33 -4.32
C GLN A 19 -6.43 5.37 -4.97
N ARG A 20 -6.86 5.63 -6.19
CA ARG A 20 -7.77 4.73 -6.91
C ARG A 20 -7.16 3.34 -7.09
N PHE A 21 -5.88 3.28 -7.45
CA PHE A 21 -5.19 2.02 -7.64
C PHE A 21 -5.17 1.20 -6.34
N TYR A 22 -4.75 1.80 -5.24
CA TYR A 22 -4.63 1.08 -3.97
C TYR A 22 -5.98 0.73 -3.36
N GLU A 23 -7.01 1.57 -3.52
CA GLU A 23 -8.36 1.23 -3.08
C GLU A 23 -8.88 0.01 -3.84
N THR A 24 -8.61 -0.07 -5.12
CA THR A 24 -9.00 -1.24 -5.93
C THR A 24 -8.22 -2.47 -5.52
N LEU A 25 -6.90 -2.36 -5.39
CA LEU A 25 -6.03 -3.48 -5.01
C LEU A 25 -6.44 -4.06 -3.67
N LEU A 26 -6.63 -3.22 -2.67
CA LEU A 26 -6.95 -3.66 -1.31
C LEU A 26 -8.44 -4.00 -1.13
N GLY A 27 -9.29 -3.56 -2.05
CA GLY A 27 -10.73 -3.79 -1.97
C GLY A 27 -11.40 -3.02 -0.83
N ARG A 28 -10.82 -1.89 -0.44
CA ARG A 28 -11.37 -1.03 0.61
C ARG A 28 -10.96 0.43 0.42
N PRO A 29 -11.77 1.39 0.88
CA PRO A 29 -11.45 2.79 0.72
C PRO A 29 -10.31 3.23 1.65
N MET A 30 -9.62 4.30 1.24
CA MET A 30 -8.70 5.03 2.11
C MET A 30 -9.51 5.84 3.12
N ARG A 31 -8.89 6.22 4.24
CA ARG A 31 -9.58 6.98 5.28
C ARG A 31 -9.90 8.41 4.89
N GLY A 32 -9.32 8.90 3.84
CA GLY A 32 -9.52 10.23 3.32
C GLY A 32 -8.23 10.87 2.89
N THR A 33 -8.36 12.09 2.40
CA THR A 33 -7.24 12.87 1.91
C THR A 33 -7.03 14.05 2.86
N GLU A 34 -5.78 14.28 3.25
CA GLU A 34 -5.42 15.39 4.11
C GLU A 34 -4.34 16.22 3.47
N ASP A 35 -4.43 17.55 3.66
CA ASP A 35 -3.42 18.49 3.23
C ASP A 35 -2.78 19.09 4.48
N VAL A 36 -1.48 18.79 4.67
CA VAL A 36 -0.74 19.24 5.84
C VAL A 36 0.56 19.88 5.36
N GLY A 37 0.73 21.17 5.64
CA GLY A 37 1.99 21.85 5.35
C GLY A 37 2.42 21.81 3.89
N GLY A 38 1.50 21.88 2.94
CA GLY A 38 1.78 21.78 1.51
C GLY A 38 1.94 20.34 1.01
N GLU A 39 1.70 19.37 1.85
CA GLU A 39 1.71 17.97 1.48
C GLU A 39 0.28 17.46 1.28
N HIS A 40 0.12 16.59 0.28
CA HIS A 40 -1.15 15.92 0.02
C HIS A 40 -0.98 14.44 0.33
N MET A 41 -1.84 13.90 1.19
CA MET A 41 -1.73 12.50 1.57
C MET A 41 -3.10 11.81 1.62
N ALA A 42 -3.10 10.53 1.33
CA ALA A 42 -4.23 9.64 1.52
C ALA A 42 -3.84 8.56 2.51
N VAL A 43 -4.59 8.44 3.59
CA VAL A 43 -4.25 7.54 4.70
C VAL A 43 -4.90 6.18 4.50
N PHE A 44 -4.12 5.12 4.60
CA PHE A 44 -4.64 3.76 4.54
C PHE A 44 -5.52 3.48 5.76
N ALA A 45 -6.66 2.84 5.53
CA ALA A 45 -7.51 2.37 6.61
C ALA A 45 -6.75 1.32 7.44
N HIS A 46 -6.76 1.47 8.74
CA HIS A 46 -6.14 0.51 9.64
C HIS A 46 -6.83 0.55 11.00
N ASP A 47 -6.70 -0.53 11.77
CA ASP A 47 -7.29 -0.64 13.08
C ASP A 47 -6.24 -0.36 14.16
N LYS A 48 -6.65 0.33 15.21
CA LYS A 48 -5.79 0.52 16.38
C LYS A 48 -5.81 -0.75 17.23
N PRO A 49 -4.68 -1.11 17.84
CA PRO A 49 -3.42 -0.37 17.95
C PRO A 49 -2.42 -0.61 16.79
N GLY A 50 -2.88 -1.16 15.67
CA GLY A 50 -2.01 -1.43 14.53
C GLY A 50 -1.34 -0.17 13.96
N ALA A 51 -0.20 -0.36 13.33
CA ALA A 51 0.52 0.71 12.64
C ALA A 51 -0.11 0.98 11.28
N GLY A 52 -0.20 2.25 10.91
CA GLY A 52 -0.75 2.67 9.63
C GLY A 52 0.29 3.36 8.75
N GLY A 53 -0.19 3.97 7.68
CA GLY A 53 0.65 4.69 6.74
C GLY A 53 -0.19 5.42 5.71
N CYS A 54 0.49 6.05 4.75
CA CYS A 54 -0.20 6.86 3.74
C CYS A 54 0.51 6.81 2.40
N LEU A 55 -0.24 7.20 1.37
CA LEU A 55 0.31 7.69 0.12
C LEU A 55 0.57 9.18 0.30
N VAL A 56 1.69 9.67 -0.20
CA VAL A 56 2.03 11.08 -0.05
C VAL A 56 2.55 11.67 -1.36
N GLN A 57 2.05 12.85 -1.69
CA GLN A 57 2.54 13.65 -2.80
C GLN A 57 3.13 14.93 -2.23
N ARG A 58 4.45 15.04 -2.28
CA ARG A 58 5.17 16.23 -1.79
C ARG A 58 6.36 16.53 -2.68
N PRO A 59 6.77 17.82 -2.76
CA PRO A 59 7.99 18.17 -3.49
C PRO A 59 9.21 17.47 -2.90
N GLY A 60 10.10 16.98 -3.78
CA GLY A 60 11.35 16.37 -3.36
C GLY A 60 11.27 14.94 -2.87
N HIS A 61 10.07 14.35 -2.80
CA HIS A 61 9.88 12.96 -2.41
C HIS A 61 9.05 12.26 -3.48
N ARG A 62 9.70 11.51 -4.35
CA ARG A 62 9.08 10.87 -5.51
C ARG A 62 9.43 9.40 -5.57
N PRO A 63 8.62 8.59 -6.27
CA PRO A 63 8.93 7.18 -6.48
C PRO A 63 10.25 7.02 -7.22
N VAL A 64 11.08 6.09 -6.73
CA VAL A 64 12.34 5.71 -7.38
C VAL A 64 12.46 4.20 -7.34
N PRO A 65 13.22 3.58 -8.29
CA PRO A 65 13.50 2.15 -8.22
C PRO A 65 14.31 1.81 -6.97
N GLY A 66 14.02 0.67 -6.37
CA GLY A 66 14.71 0.22 -5.17
C GLY A 66 14.14 0.81 -3.90
N GLY A 67 14.90 0.75 -2.84
CA GLY A 67 14.47 1.24 -1.52
C GLY A 67 13.72 0.20 -0.70
N THR A 68 13.00 0.68 0.30
CA THR A 68 12.28 -0.17 1.23
C THR A 68 11.03 -0.77 0.59
N LEU A 69 10.79 -2.06 0.85
CA LEU A 69 9.56 -2.72 0.45
C LEU A 69 8.53 -2.59 1.57
N VAL A 70 7.30 -2.28 1.19
CA VAL A 70 6.16 -2.21 2.11
C VAL A 70 5.20 -3.32 1.75
N TYR A 71 4.87 -4.17 2.74
CA TYR A 71 3.89 -5.24 2.56
C TYR A 71 2.57 -4.80 3.17
N LEU A 72 1.57 -4.64 2.31
CA LEU A 72 0.23 -4.25 2.71
C LEU A 72 -0.60 -5.49 3.04
N ASP A 73 -1.47 -5.36 4.03
CA ASP A 73 -2.40 -6.43 4.39
C ASP A 73 -3.44 -6.59 3.29
N SER A 74 -3.40 -7.72 2.63
CA SER A 74 -4.32 -8.07 1.54
C SER A 74 -5.25 -9.23 1.92
N ALA A 75 -5.42 -9.49 3.21
CA ALA A 75 -6.35 -10.51 3.65
C ALA A 75 -7.76 -10.28 3.04
N PRO A 76 -8.52 -11.33 2.79
CA PRO A 76 -8.20 -12.73 3.08
C PRO A 76 -7.42 -13.45 1.99
N SER A 77 -7.16 -12.82 0.85
CA SER A 77 -6.57 -13.52 -0.30
C SER A 77 -5.59 -12.65 -1.06
N VAL A 78 -4.33 -13.08 -1.07
CA VAL A 78 -3.29 -12.45 -1.90
C VAL A 78 -3.65 -12.55 -3.38
N GLN A 79 -4.16 -13.71 -3.84
CA GLN A 79 -4.51 -13.88 -5.24
C GLN A 79 -5.63 -12.93 -5.67
N ALA A 80 -6.64 -12.75 -4.84
CA ALA A 80 -7.73 -11.82 -5.17
C ALA A 80 -7.20 -10.37 -5.26
N ALA A 81 -6.27 -9.99 -4.39
CA ALA A 81 -5.63 -8.67 -4.45
C ALA A 81 -4.80 -8.50 -5.73
N LEU A 82 -4.08 -9.55 -6.15
CA LEU A 82 -3.34 -9.53 -7.41
C LEU A 82 -4.27 -9.34 -8.61
N ASP A 83 -5.40 -10.06 -8.63
CA ASP A 83 -6.37 -9.93 -9.71
C ASP A 83 -6.93 -8.51 -9.79
N ARG A 84 -7.23 -7.90 -8.64
CA ARG A 84 -7.70 -6.52 -8.59
C ARG A 84 -6.62 -5.53 -9.02
N ALA A 85 -5.37 -5.77 -8.64
CA ALA A 85 -4.26 -4.92 -9.06
C ALA A 85 -4.10 -4.92 -10.58
N GLN A 86 -4.18 -6.09 -11.22
CA GLN A 86 -4.10 -6.19 -12.67
C GLN A 86 -5.28 -5.49 -13.34
N ALA A 87 -6.49 -5.65 -12.82
CA ALA A 87 -7.67 -4.95 -13.34
C ALA A 87 -7.54 -3.43 -13.22
N ALA A 88 -6.81 -2.94 -12.23
CA ALA A 88 -6.56 -1.51 -12.02
C ALA A 88 -5.36 -0.97 -12.81
N GLY A 89 -4.74 -1.79 -13.66
CA GLY A 89 -3.61 -1.39 -14.50
C GLY A 89 -2.25 -1.70 -13.92
N GLY A 90 -2.19 -2.39 -12.80
CA GLY A 90 -0.93 -2.82 -12.20
C GLY A 90 -0.32 -4.03 -12.88
N ARG A 91 0.95 -4.27 -12.59
CA ARG A 91 1.69 -5.41 -13.12
C ARG A 91 2.18 -6.28 -11.98
N VAL A 92 1.96 -7.58 -12.08
CA VAL A 92 2.50 -8.54 -11.13
C VAL A 92 4.00 -8.70 -11.39
N VAL A 93 4.82 -8.37 -10.41
CA VAL A 93 6.27 -8.53 -10.47
C VAL A 93 6.66 -9.90 -9.90
N THR A 94 6.09 -10.25 -8.75
CA THR A 94 6.28 -11.57 -8.14
C THR A 94 4.89 -12.15 -7.88
N PRO A 95 4.57 -13.33 -8.45
CA PRO A 95 3.26 -13.95 -8.22
C PRO A 95 3.11 -14.42 -6.79
N ARG A 96 1.89 -14.86 -6.43
CA ARG A 96 1.62 -15.40 -5.10
C ARG A 96 2.63 -16.49 -4.76
N THR A 97 3.33 -16.30 -3.66
CA THR A 97 4.43 -17.18 -3.24
C THR A 97 4.24 -17.57 -1.78
N LEU A 98 4.37 -18.84 -1.48
CA LEU A 98 4.32 -19.33 -0.10
C LEU A 98 5.58 -18.86 0.64
N ILE A 99 5.40 -18.23 1.79
CA ILE A 99 6.52 -17.84 2.66
C ILE A 99 7.07 -19.09 3.34
N ALA A 100 6.19 -19.78 4.06
CA ALA A 100 6.47 -21.07 4.73
C ALA A 100 5.11 -21.66 5.15
N PRO A 101 5.04 -23.01 5.34
CA PRO A 101 3.80 -23.62 5.81
C PRO A 101 3.32 -22.99 7.12
N GLY A 102 2.05 -22.58 7.15
CA GLY A 102 1.44 -21.96 8.32
C GLY A 102 1.75 -20.48 8.51
N ILE A 103 2.60 -19.87 7.68
CA ILE A 103 2.93 -18.43 7.77
C ILE A 103 2.04 -17.62 6.82
N GLY A 104 1.95 -18.04 5.54
CA GLY A 104 1.11 -17.36 4.57
C GLY A 104 1.81 -17.13 3.24
N TYR A 105 1.27 -16.19 2.48
CA TYR A 105 1.71 -15.89 1.12
C TYR A 105 2.07 -14.42 0.98
N PHE A 106 2.89 -14.12 -0.02
CA PHE A 106 3.20 -12.76 -0.43
C PHE A 106 3.24 -12.66 -1.96
N ALA A 107 3.22 -11.44 -2.46
CA ALA A 107 3.43 -11.13 -3.87
C ALA A 107 3.95 -9.70 -3.99
N HIS A 108 4.45 -9.35 -5.18
CA HIS A 108 4.87 -7.98 -5.49
C HIS A 108 4.17 -7.49 -6.75
N VAL A 109 3.73 -6.25 -6.71
CA VAL A 109 3.14 -5.54 -7.84
C VAL A 109 3.88 -4.25 -8.14
#